data_1f0b98887171ec5f2c4a8c421940b7ee
#
_entry.id   1f0b98887171ec5f2c4a8c421940b7ee
#
_cell.length_a   1.000
_cell.length_b   1.000
_cell.length_c   1.000
_cell.angle_alpha   90.00
_cell.angle_beta   90.00
_cell.angle_gamma   90.00
#
_symmetry.space_group_name_H-M   'P 1'
#
loop_
_entity.id
_entity.type
_entity.pdbx_description
1 polymer ?
#
loop_
_entity_poly.entity_id
_entity_poly.type
_entity_poly.pdbx_seq_one_letter_code
_entity_poly.pdbx_strand_id
1 'polypeptide(L)'
;MTLTEETLRFIREHRKDNVRNLALQAHKYPTVDVPAAIIQIVGRQIAEEKIPAWAAREGILYPTHLSMEQCSSEVTANYKVKIVSDTGYGSRKTFTDLTGGFGIDCAFLSACFQQSAYVERQETLCTIAAHNFSLLNLKQVMVCHEDSIRYLQMMEPVDWIFIDPARRDGHGGKTIAISECEPDVSALENLLLEKASHVLVKLSPMLDLTLALHDLKHVQAAHVVSVNNECKELLLVLERGKELVPEEIPIHCINLTASQKVQKLLFTRQQEKEHTCPYTPTLKTYLYEPNASILKAGAFRSVSSIYNVEKLHPNSHLYTSETQIEGFPGRTFRIINRCSLNKKEIKENLSDLKKANITVRNFPATVAELRKRIKLAEGGDTYLFASTFL
;
A
#
# COMPACT_ATOMS: atom_id res chain seq x y z
N MET A 1 -18.47 9.50 21.52
CA MET A 1 -18.01 8.50 22.53
C MET A 1 -17.37 9.26 23.69
N THR A 2 -18.00 9.30 24.86
CA THR A 2 -17.45 10.04 26.03
C THR A 2 -16.87 8.99 26.98
N LEU A 3 -15.53 8.94 27.08
CA LEU A 3 -14.84 8.05 28.03
C LEU A 3 -14.81 8.71 29.40
N THR A 4 -15.08 7.93 30.47
CA THR A 4 -14.96 8.41 31.85
C THR A 4 -13.52 8.68 32.24
N GLU A 5 -13.27 9.48 33.24
CA GLU A 5 -11.92 9.78 33.73
C GLU A 5 -11.18 8.52 34.21
N GLU A 6 -11.92 7.57 34.85
CA GLU A 6 -11.38 6.27 35.25
C GLU A 6 -10.96 5.45 34.03
N THR A 7 -11.77 5.43 32.98
CA THR A 7 -11.45 4.74 31.71
C THR A 7 -10.23 5.36 31.05
N LEU A 8 -10.13 6.69 30.99
CA LEU A 8 -8.97 7.40 30.44
C LEU A 8 -7.69 7.12 31.24
N ARG A 9 -7.77 7.07 32.56
CA ARG A 9 -6.64 6.70 33.42
C ARG A 9 -6.20 5.25 33.15
N PHE A 10 -7.15 4.33 33.08
CA PHE A 10 -6.88 2.93 32.77
C PHE A 10 -6.16 2.78 31.41
N ILE A 11 -6.61 3.49 30.37
CA ILE A 11 -5.96 3.49 29.04
C ILE A 11 -4.51 3.96 29.15
N ARG A 12 -4.22 5.03 29.90
CA ARG A 12 -2.86 5.55 30.08
C ARG A 12 -1.94 4.56 30.81
N GLU A 13 -2.44 3.92 31.86
CA GLU A 13 -1.68 2.95 32.68
C GLU A 13 -1.37 1.67 31.92
N HIS A 14 -2.31 1.19 31.08
CA HIS A 14 -2.25 -0.10 30.38
C HIS A 14 -1.91 0.01 28.88
N ARG A 15 -1.45 1.15 28.38
CA ARG A 15 -1.23 1.40 26.96
C ARG A 15 -0.26 0.43 26.24
N LYS A 16 0.62 -0.26 27.00
CA LYS A 16 1.59 -1.24 26.48
C LYS A 16 1.23 -2.69 26.80
N ASP A 17 0.16 -2.91 27.54
CA ASP A 17 -0.21 -4.23 28.01
C ASP A 17 -0.84 -5.09 26.92
N ASN A 18 -0.82 -6.40 27.13
CA ASN A 18 -1.49 -7.35 26.26
C ASN A 18 -3.02 -7.26 26.49
N VAL A 19 -3.73 -6.78 25.50
CA VAL A 19 -5.18 -6.53 25.58
C VAL A 19 -6.03 -7.78 25.81
N ARG A 20 -5.54 -8.97 25.42
CA ARG A 20 -6.24 -10.24 25.71
C ARG A 20 -6.27 -10.51 27.21
N ASN A 21 -5.15 -10.22 27.89
CA ASN A 21 -5.07 -10.36 29.35
C ASN A 21 -5.96 -9.35 30.07
N LEU A 22 -6.03 -8.10 29.54
CA LEU A 22 -6.93 -7.07 30.09
C LEU A 22 -8.40 -7.48 29.93
N ALA A 23 -8.79 -8.01 28.78
CA ALA A 23 -10.15 -8.50 28.54
C ALA A 23 -10.56 -9.61 29.53
N LEU A 24 -9.67 -10.58 29.79
CA LEU A 24 -9.90 -11.66 30.75
C LEU A 24 -10.04 -11.15 32.18
N GLN A 25 -9.43 -10.02 32.51
CA GLN A 25 -9.44 -9.42 33.85
C GLN A 25 -10.47 -8.28 33.99
N ALA A 26 -11.36 -8.08 33.03
CA ALA A 26 -12.35 -6.99 33.03
C ALA A 26 -13.16 -6.90 34.33
N HIS A 27 -13.48 -8.05 34.95
CA HIS A 27 -14.21 -8.11 36.21
C HIS A 27 -13.51 -7.41 37.40
N LYS A 28 -12.20 -7.17 37.30
CA LYS A 28 -11.41 -6.46 38.35
C LYS A 28 -11.60 -4.93 38.27
N TYR A 29 -12.18 -4.42 37.19
CA TYR A 29 -12.31 -3.00 36.91
C TYR A 29 -13.78 -2.58 36.69
N PRO A 30 -14.63 -2.68 37.73
CA PRO A 30 -16.09 -2.52 37.57
C PRO A 30 -16.52 -1.09 37.19
N THR A 31 -15.67 -0.08 37.40
CA THR A 31 -15.94 1.33 37.05
C THR A 31 -15.37 1.75 35.70
N VAL A 32 -14.65 0.86 35.01
CA VAL A 32 -13.99 1.11 33.73
C VAL A 32 -14.79 0.48 32.62
N ASP A 33 -15.03 1.21 31.53
CA ASP A 33 -15.49 0.62 30.27
C ASP A 33 -14.32 -0.10 29.59
N VAL A 34 -14.07 -1.33 30.03
CA VAL A 34 -12.94 -2.14 29.54
C VAL A 34 -13.03 -2.42 28.04
N PRO A 35 -14.19 -2.75 27.43
CA PRO A 35 -14.31 -2.87 25.97
C PRO A 35 -13.87 -1.62 25.22
N ALA A 36 -14.37 -0.44 25.64
CA ALA A 36 -13.96 0.83 25.03
C ALA A 36 -12.46 1.13 25.25
N ALA A 37 -11.94 0.86 26.44
CA ALA A 37 -10.51 1.01 26.75
C ALA A 37 -9.63 0.13 25.86
N ILE A 38 -10.01 -1.13 25.63
CA ILE A 38 -9.28 -2.05 24.75
C ILE A 38 -9.21 -1.52 23.33
N ILE A 39 -10.30 -0.98 22.78
CA ILE A 39 -10.32 -0.37 21.44
C ILE A 39 -9.26 0.75 21.36
N GLN A 40 -9.20 1.63 22.38
CA GLN A 40 -8.24 2.73 22.39
C GLN A 40 -6.80 2.25 22.56
N ILE A 41 -6.54 1.26 23.42
CA ILE A 41 -5.21 0.68 23.64
C ILE A 41 -4.70 0.01 22.36
N VAL A 42 -5.51 -0.87 21.74
CA VAL A 42 -5.17 -1.53 20.47
C VAL A 42 -4.94 -0.50 19.36
N GLY A 43 -5.86 0.45 19.23
CA GLY A 43 -5.76 1.51 18.23
C GLY A 43 -4.45 2.28 18.36
N ARG A 44 -4.05 2.66 19.58
CA ARG A 44 -2.77 3.32 19.84
C ARG A 44 -1.56 2.44 19.51
N GLN A 45 -1.57 1.16 19.92
CA GLN A 45 -0.48 0.23 19.62
C GLN A 45 -0.27 0.06 18.11
N ILE A 46 -1.34 -0.06 17.33
CA ILE A 46 -1.27 -0.09 15.86
C ILE A 46 -0.77 1.26 15.31
N ALA A 47 -1.24 2.38 15.87
CA ALA A 47 -0.86 3.71 15.41
C ALA A 47 0.62 4.03 15.67
N GLU A 48 1.23 3.51 16.72
CA GLU A 48 2.67 3.70 17.01
C GLU A 48 3.56 3.22 15.86
N GLU A 49 3.14 2.18 15.13
CA GLU A 49 3.85 1.67 13.94
C GLU A 49 3.34 2.29 12.64
N LYS A 50 2.03 2.47 12.52
CA LYS A 50 1.37 2.80 11.26
C LYS A 50 1.23 4.30 11.02
N ILE A 51 1.00 5.08 12.11
CA ILE A 51 0.71 6.52 12.05
C ILE A 51 1.38 7.21 13.26
N PRO A 52 2.71 7.17 13.37
CA PRO A 52 3.45 7.64 14.55
C PRO A 52 3.18 9.10 14.90
N ALA A 53 2.95 9.97 13.92
CA ALA A 53 2.61 11.38 14.17
C ALA A 53 1.30 11.54 14.97
N TRP A 54 0.31 10.67 14.73
CA TRP A 54 -0.95 10.70 15.51
C TRP A 54 -0.77 10.02 16.87
N ALA A 55 -0.06 8.90 16.93
CA ALA A 55 0.24 8.21 18.19
C ALA A 55 1.00 9.08 19.20
N ALA A 56 1.81 10.03 18.71
CA ALA A 56 2.52 11.01 19.54
C ALA A 56 1.60 12.08 20.16
N ARG A 57 0.36 12.22 19.68
CA ARG A 57 -0.61 13.19 20.23
C ARG A 57 -1.47 12.51 21.30
N GLU A 58 -1.50 13.09 22.48
CA GLU A 58 -2.43 12.66 23.54
C GLU A 58 -3.87 13.05 23.16
N GLY A 59 -4.82 12.19 23.51
CA GLY A 59 -6.25 12.46 23.28
C GLY A 59 -6.78 12.03 21.92
N ILE A 60 -5.97 11.49 21.02
CA ILE A 60 -6.47 10.87 19.78
C ILE A 60 -7.43 9.72 20.13
N LEU A 61 -8.59 9.72 19.49
CA LEU A 61 -9.56 8.63 19.55
C LEU A 61 -9.35 7.67 18.38
N TYR A 62 -9.33 6.39 18.67
CA TYR A 62 -9.14 5.34 17.68
C TYR A 62 -10.45 4.59 17.41
N PRO A 63 -10.74 4.24 16.15
CA PRO A 63 -11.89 3.41 15.79
C PRO A 63 -11.63 1.93 16.10
N THR A 64 -12.56 1.08 15.70
CA THR A 64 -12.42 -0.38 15.82
C THR A 64 -11.19 -0.90 15.08
N HIS A 65 -10.71 -2.08 15.50
CA HIS A 65 -9.54 -2.74 14.93
C HIS A 65 -9.58 -2.83 13.40
N LEU A 66 -10.72 -3.20 12.81
CA LEU A 66 -10.88 -3.30 11.35
C LEU A 66 -10.58 -1.97 10.63
N SER A 67 -11.12 -0.87 11.13
CA SER A 67 -10.85 0.46 10.55
C SER A 67 -9.38 0.86 10.70
N MET A 68 -8.71 0.46 11.79
CA MET A 68 -7.28 0.67 12.00
C MET A 68 -6.42 -0.15 11.03
N GLU A 69 -6.83 -1.37 10.69
CA GLU A 69 -6.14 -2.20 9.69
C GLU A 69 -6.28 -1.63 8.28
N GLN A 70 -7.47 -1.18 7.92
CA GLN A 70 -7.79 -0.69 6.58
C GLN A 70 -7.28 0.72 6.28
N CYS A 71 -7.08 1.58 7.28
CA CYS A 71 -6.62 2.94 7.04
C CYS A 71 -5.20 2.98 6.43
N SER A 72 -4.87 4.07 5.77
CA SER A 72 -3.53 4.33 5.24
C SER A 72 -2.49 4.43 6.36
N SER A 73 -1.25 4.05 6.06
CA SER A 73 -0.12 4.40 6.92
C SER A 73 0.31 5.85 6.67
N GLU A 74 1.01 6.45 7.64
CA GLU A 74 1.60 7.78 7.49
C GLU A 74 2.50 7.89 6.26
N VAL A 75 3.25 6.81 5.96
CA VAL A 75 4.16 6.75 4.82
C VAL A 75 3.39 6.82 3.49
N THR A 76 2.28 6.07 3.37
CA THR A 76 1.46 6.09 2.14
C THR A 76 0.61 7.36 2.03
N ALA A 77 0.15 7.92 3.15
CA ALA A 77 -0.55 9.21 3.17
C ALA A 77 0.37 10.35 2.69
N ASN A 78 1.60 10.40 3.19
CA ASN A 78 2.62 11.36 2.72
C ASN A 78 2.96 11.19 1.24
N TYR A 79 2.93 9.97 0.71
CA TYR A 79 3.14 9.76 -0.72
C TYR A 79 1.99 10.34 -1.55
N LYS A 80 0.73 10.24 -1.11
CA LYS A 80 -0.42 10.90 -1.75
C LYS A 80 -0.30 12.42 -1.72
N VAL A 81 0.15 12.98 -0.60
CA VAL A 81 0.49 14.42 -0.50
C VAL A 81 1.51 14.81 -1.57
N LYS A 82 2.53 14.00 -1.80
CA LYS A 82 3.54 14.26 -2.83
C LYS A 82 2.93 14.26 -4.23
N ILE A 83 2.02 13.33 -4.55
CA ILE A 83 1.31 13.31 -5.83
C ILE A 83 0.51 14.61 -6.03
N VAL A 84 -0.34 14.94 -5.06
CA VAL A 84 -1.23 16.12 -5.14
C VAL A 84 -0.43 17.43 -5.14
N SER A 85 0.74 17.46 -4.49
CA SER A 85 1.61 18.65 -4.44
C SER A 85 2.44 18.85 -5.70
N ASP A 86 2.40 17.93 -6.66
CA ASP A 86 3.08 18.12 -7.95
C ASP A 86 2.56 19.37 -8.66
N THR A 87 3.47 20.22 -9.09
CA THR A 87 3.15 21.52 -9.71
C THR A 87 2.42 21.39 -11.05
N GLY A 88 2.48 20.23 -11.69
CA GLY A 88 1.79 19.93 -12.94
C GLY A 88 0.27 19.92 -12.85
N TYR A 89 -0.29 19.78 -11.64
CA TYR A 89 -1.75 19.63 -11.46
C TYR A 89 -2.53 20.91 -11.13
N GLY A 90 -1.95 22.09 -11.21
CA GLY A 90 -2.67 23.37 -11.13
C GLY A 90 -3.18 23.77 -9.72
N SER A 91 -4.44 24.24 -9.64
CA SER A 91 -5.01 24.81 -8.41
C SER A 91 -5.20 23.80 -7.28
N ARG A 92 -5.03 24.27 -6.02
CA ARG A 92 -5.19 23.48 -4.79
C ARG A 92 -5.86 24.31 -3.70
N LYS A 93 -7.03 24.88 -4.02
CA LYS A 93 -7.82 25.68 -3.06
C LYS A 93 -8.78 24.78 -2.28
N THR A 94 -9.46 23.89 -2.97
CA THR A 94 -10.57 23.11 -2.43
C THR A 94 -10.36 21.61 -2.65
N PHE A 95 -10.73 20.82 -1.64
CA PHE A 95 -10.55 19.37 -1.62
C PHE A 95 -11.73 18.67 -0.97
N THR A 96 -12.10 17.50 -1.46
CA THR A 96 -13.11 16.64 -0.84
C THR A 96 -12.62 15.19 -0.79
N ASP A 97 -12.62 14.60 0.40
CA ASP A 97 -12.49 13.18 0.61
C ASP A 97 -13.90 12.57 0.71
N LEU A 98 -14.31 11.79 -0.28
CA LEU A 98 -15.64 11.18 -0.37
C LEU A 98 -15.77 9.89 0.44
N THR A 99 -14.69 9.36 1.00
CA THR A 99 -14.62 8.06 1.68
C THR A 99 -13.77 8.14 2.93
N GLY A 100 -14.10 9.07 3.79
CA GLY A 100 -13.26 9.56 4.89
C GLY A 100 -12.67 8.51 5.83
N GLY A 101 -13.43 7.47 6.18
CA GLY A 101 -12.97 6.39 7.06
C GLY A 101 -12.43 6.90 8.40
N PHE A 102 -11.23 6.45 8.81
CA PHE A 102 -10.57 6.96 10.01
C PHE A 102 -10.03 8.40 9.84
N GLY A 103 -9.98 8.93 8.61
CA GLY A 103 -9.60 10.31 8.32
C GLY A 103 -8.11 10.54 8.08
N ILE A 104 -7.29 9.50 7.93
CA ILE A 104 -5.85 9.66 7.77
C ILE A 104 -5.52 10.33 6.44
N ASP A 105 -6.04 9.81 5.32
CA ASP A 105 -5.79 10.39 4.00
C ASP A 105 -6.31 11.82 3.92
N CYS A 106 -7.52 12.09 4.44
CA CYS A 106 -8.09 13.42 4.51
C CYS A 106 -7.20 14.38 5.31
N ALA A 107 -6.74 13.99 6.50
CA ALA A 107 -5.93 14.83 7.36
C ALA A 107 -4.61 15.24 6.69
N PHE A 108 -3.92 14.28 6.06
CA PHE A 108 -2.65 14.57 5.40
C PHE A 108 -2.84 15.38 4.11
N LEU A 109 -3.80 15.01 3.27
CA LEU A 109 -4.08 15.72 2.02
C LEU A 109 -4.58 17.14 2.25
N SER A 110 -5.41 17.38 3.27
CA SER A 110 -5.97 18.69 3.60
C SER A 110 -4.92 19.77 3.83
N ALA A 111 -3.69 19.38 4.22
CA ALA A 111 -2.57 20.31 4.38
C ALA A 111 -2.16 21.00 3.06
N CYS A 112 -2.54 20.44 1.90
CA CYS A 112 -2.28 21.03 0.58
C CYS A 112 -3.34 22.06 0.16
N PHE A 113 -4.44 22.21 0.91
CA PHE A 113 -5.62 22.95 0.49
C PHE A 113 -6.04 24.01 1.52
N GLN A 114 -6.76 25.03 1.05
CA GLN A 114 -7.31 26.09 1.90
C GLN A 114 -8.61 25.65 2.59
N GLN A 115 -9.40 24.84 1.90
CA GLN A 115 -10.67 24.31 2.39
C GLN A 115 -10.77 22.83 2.00
N SER A 116 -11.25 22.02 2.92
CA SER A 116 -11.39 20.59 2.72
C SER A 116 -12.71 20.08 3.33
N ALA A 117 -13.30 19.08 2.69
CA ALA A 117 -14.43 18.35 3.22
C ALA A 117 -14.05 16.88 3.42
N TYR A 118 -14.43 16.32 4.56
CA TYR A 118 -14.37 14.92 4.90
C TYR A 118 -15.79 14.38 4.90
N VAL A 119 -16.07 13.37 4.08
CA VAL A 119 -17.40 12.76 3.94
C VAL A 119 -17.35 11.30 4.35
N GLU A 120 -18.22 10.91 5.27
CA GLU A 120 -18.27 9.53 5.79
C GLU A 120 -19.71 9.19 6.19
N ARG A 121 -20.15 7.98 5.83
CA ARG A 121 -21.51 7.48 6.10
C ARG A 121 -21.71 6.98 7.53
N GLN A 122 -20.64 6.64 8.25
CA GLN A 122 -20.71 6.12 9.61
C GLN A 122 -20.57 7.27 10.63
N GLU A 123 -21.65 7.57 11.37
CA GLU A 123 -21.68 8.61 12.38
C GLU A 123 -20.56 8.48 13.42
N THR A 124 -20.23 7.26 13.82
CA THR A 124 -19.15 7.00 14.79
C THR A 124 -17.81 7.47 14.24
N LEU A 125 -17.51 7.22 12.97
CA LEU A 125 -16.25 7.67 12.34
C LEU A 125 -16.24 9.20 12.16
N CYS A 126 -17.37 9.82 11.81
CA CYS A 126 -17.51 11.27 11.77
C CYS A 126 -17.23 11.90 13.13
N THR A 127 -17.76 11.34 14.21
CA THR A 127 -17.52 11.80 15.57
C THR A 127 -16.04 11.72 15.96
N ILE A 128 -15.38 10.60 15.65
CA ILE A 128 -13.94 10.39 15.88
C ILE A 128 -13.12 11.38 15.05
N ALA A 129 -13.44 11.52 13.77
CA ALA A 129 -12.74 12.42 12.85
C ALA A 129 -12.86 13.88 13.31
N ALA A 130 -14.05 14.35 13.67
CA ALA A 130 -14.28 15.72 14.17
C ALA A 130 -13.44 16.01 15.42
N HIS A 131 -13.39 15.07 16.38
CA HIS A 131 -12.57 15.17 17.57
C HIS A 131 -11.07 15.25 17.21
N ASN A 132 -10.59 14.29 16.41
CA ASN A 132 -9.18 14.20 16.05
C ASN A 132 -8.71 15.38 15.21
N PHE A 133 -9.51 15.85 14.24
CA PHE A 133 -9.18 17.02 13.43
C PHE A 133 -9.10 18.29 14.26
N SER A 134 -9.99 18.46 15.25
CA SER A 134 -9.89 19.55 16.22
C SER A 134 -8.59 19.49 17.00
N LEU A 135 -8.22 18.32 17.52
CA LEU A 135 -6.99 18.11 18.29
C LEU A 135 -5.72 18.33 17.44
N LEU A 136 -5.78 17.98 16.17
CA LEU A 136 -4.71 18.18 15.19
C LEU A 136 -4.68 19.60 14.60
N ASN A 137 -5.61 20.48 15.02
CA ASN A 137 -5.75 21.85 14.54
C ASN A 137 -6.02 21.95 13.02
N LEU A 138 -6.75 20.98 12.44
CA LEU A 138 -7.16 20.97 11.03
C LEU A 138 -8.46 21.76 10.83
N LYS A 139 -8.44 23.08 11.13
CA LYS A 139 -9.61 23.97 11.10
C LYS A 139 -10.23 24.14 9.71
N GLN A 140 -9.47 23.85 8.65
CA GLN A 140 -9.91 23.94 7.26
C GLN A 140 -10.73 22.72 6.81
N VAL A 141 -10.87 21.68 7.66
CA VAL A 141 -11.59 20.45 7.31
C VAL A 141 -12.99 20.48 7.90
N MET A 142 -13.99 20.46 7.05
CA MET A 142 -15.40 20.29 7.44
C MET A 142 -15.74 18.79 7.46
N VAL A 143 -16.32 18.30 8.54
CA VAL A 143 -16.78 16.92 8.67
C VAL A 143 -18.25 16.84 8.28
N CYS A 144 -18.56 15.99 7.30
CA CYS A 144 -19.91 15.78 6.76
C CYS A 144 -20.31 14.31 6.98
N HIS A 145 -21.38 14.09 7.74
CA HIS A 145 -22.01 12.79 7.90
C HIS A 145 -23.02 12.58 6.76
N GLU A 146 -22.59 11.97 5.67
CA GLU A 146 -23.42 11.76 4.47
C GLU A 146 -22.92 10.56 3.67
N ASP A 147 -23.78 10.02 2.82
CA ASP A 147 -23.39 9.06 1.79
C ASP A 147 -22.55 9.74 0.70
N SER A 148 -21.48 9.07 0.25
CA SER A 148 -20.52 9.61 -0.72
C SER A 148 -21.15 10.01 -2.04
N ILE A 149 -22.08 9.18 -2.58
CA ILE A 149 -22.71 9.44 -3.87
C ILE A 149 -23.69 10.61 -3.76
N ARG A 150 -24.49 10.62 -2.68
CA ARG A 150 -25.43 11.70 -2.41
C ARG A 150 -24.70 13.03 -2.20
N TYR A 151 -23.61 13.03 -1.44
CA TYR A 151 -22.78 14.22 -1.26
C TYR A 151 -22.19 14.70 -2.59
N LEU A 152 -21.63 13.78 -3.40
CA LEU A 152 -21.06 14.09 -4.71
C LEU A 152 -22.09 14.75 -5.65
N GLN A 153 -23.34 14.30 -5.64
CA GLN A 153 -24.42 14.89 -6.46
C GLN A 153 -24.73 16.34 -6.08
N MET A 154 -24.66 16.66 -4.79
CA MET A 154 -25.09 17.96 -4.24
C MET A 154 -23.95 18.97 -4.05
N MET A 155 -22.70 18.54 -3.97
CA MET A 155 -21.55 19.40 -3.71
C MET A 155 -21.27 20.39 -4.84
N GLU A 156 -20.73 21.55 -4.48
CA GLU A 156 -20.13 22.47 -5.45
C GLU A 156 -18.82 21.90 -6.01
N PRO A 157 -18.43 22.30 -7.23
CA PRO A 157 -17.17 21.86 -7.82
C PRO A 157 -15.95 22.26 -6.98
N VAL A 158 -14.96 21.33 -6.93
CA VAL A 158 -13.70 21.48 -6.18
C VAL A 158 -12.49 21.28 -7.09
N ASP A 159 -11.28 21.60 -6.60
CA ASP A 159 -10.07 21.33 -7.37
C ASP A 159 -9.73 19.84 -7.38
N TRP A 160 -9.86 19.18 -6.21
CA TRP A 160 -9.52 17.77 -6.05
C TRP A 160 -10.59 16.99 -5.30
N ILE A 161 -10.83 15.77 -5.75
CA ILE A 161 -11.54 14.73 -5.01
C ILE A 161 -10.58 13.58 -4.71
N PHE A 162 -10.64 13.04 -3.50
CA PHE A 162 -10.08 11.74 -3.13
C PHE A 162 -11.21 10.74 -2.91
N ILE A 163 -11.00 9.51 -3.39
CA ILE A 163 -11.96 8.41 -3.20
C ILE A 163 -11.23 7.08 -3.03
N ASP A 164 -11.55 6.34 -1.97
CA ASP A 164 -11.03 5.01 -1.62
C ASP A 164 -12.20 4.02 -1.53
N PRO A 165 -12.67 3.48 -2.67
CA PRO A 165 -13.82 2.61 -2.68
C PRO A 165 -13.52 1.29 -1.98
N ALA A 166 -14.42 0.88 -1.08
CA ALA A 166 -14.34 -0.41 -0.40
C ALA A 166 -14.71 -1.55 -1.36
N ARG A 167 -14.13 -2.73 -1.15
CA ARG A 167 -14.59 -3.93 -1.86
C ARG A 167 -15.98 -4.33 -1.36
N ARG A 168 -16.86 -4.72 -2.28
CA ARG A 168 -18.17 -5.28 -1.88
C ARG A 168 -17.95 -6.64 -1.23
N ASP A 169 -18.33 -6.78 0.02
CA ASP A 169 -18.23 -8.03 0.81
C ASP A 169 -19.36 -9.04 0.42
N GLY A 170 -19.54 -9.28 -0.87
CA GLY A 170 -20.73 -10.01 -1.34
C GLY A 170 -20.64 -11.53 -1.36
N HIS A 171 -19.51 -12.17 -1.67
CA HIS A 171 -19.48 -13.64 -1.87
C HIS A 171 -18.09 -14.29 -1.78
N GLY A 172 -17.14 -13.78 -1.00
CA GLY A 172 -15.85 -14.47 -0.78
C GLY A 172 -14.98 -14.65 -2.04
N GLY A 173 -15.35 -14.04 -3.17
CA GLY A 173 -14.60 -14.03 -4.41
C GLY A 173 -13.44 -13.04 -4.37
N LYS A 174 -12.44 -13.22 -5.26
CA LYS A 174 -11.39 -12.23 -5.45
C LYS A 174 -11.96 -11.07 -6.27
N THR A 175 -12.22 -9.92 -5.64
CA THR A 175 -12.52 -8.66 -6.34
C THR A 175 -11.28 -8.25 -7.15
N ILE A 176 -11.42 -8.16 -8.47
CA ILE A 176 -10.35 -7.80 -9.40
C ILE A 176 -10.69 -6.57 -10.25
N ALA A 177 -11.97 -6.22 -10.40
CA ALA A 177 -12.45 -5.09 -11.20
C ALA A 177 -12.89 -3.91 -10.31
N ILE A 178 -12.79 -2.68 -10.84
CA ILE A 178 -13.25 -1.45 -10.17
C ILE A 178 -14.77 -1.48 -9.96
N SER A 179 -15.52 -2.01 -10.92
CA SER A 179 -16.99 -2.14 -10.86
C SER A 179 -17.50 -3.01 -9.71
N GLU A 180 -16.62 -3.83 -9.11
CA GLU A 180 -16.93 -4.65 -7.93
C GLU A 180 -16.70 -3.90 -6.60
N CYS A 181 -16.29 -2.62 -6.66
CA CYS A 181 -16.08 -1.77 -5.49
C CYS A 181 -17.31 -0.92 -5.19
N GLU A 182 -17.38 -0.36 -3.99
CA GLU A 182 -18.42 0.55 -3.54
C GLU A 182 -17.77 1.80 -2.89
N PRO A 183 -18.02 3.01 -3.46
CA PRO A 183 -18.77 3.26 -4.69
C PRO A 183 -18.05 2.77 -5.96
N ASP A 184 -18.82 2.45 -7.01
CA ASP A 184 -18.27 2.07 -8.32
C ASP A 184 -17.74 3.31 -9.04
N VAL A 185 -16.42 3.49 -9.00
CA VAL A 185 -15.75 4.66 -9.59
C VAL A 185 -15.90 4.69 -11.11
N SER A 186 -15.97 3.54 -11.78
CA SER A 186 -16.13 3.50 -13.24
C SER A 186 -17.49 4.03 -13.69
N ALA A 187 -18.53 3.74 -12.94
CA ALA A 187 -19.85 4.31 -13.19
C ALA A 187 -19.96 5.80 -12.81
N LEU A 188 -19.14 6.26 -11.87
CA LEU A 188 -19.16 7.63 -11.35
C LEU A 188 -18.14 8.55 -12.02
N GLU A 189 -17.26 8.07 -12.92
CA GLU A 189 -16.14 8.83 -13.48
C GLU A 189 -16.57 10.19 -14.03
N ASN A 190 -17.63 10.23 -14.85
CA ASN A 190 -18.13 11.48 -15.45
C ASN A 190 -18.59 12.47 -14.37
N LEU A 191 -19.34 12.02 -13.35
CA LEU A 191 -19.82 12.86 -12.27
C LEU A 191 -18.66 13.36 -11.39
N LEU A 192 -17.69 12.51 -11.10
CA LEU A 192 -16.48 12.90 -10.36
C LEU A 192 -15.73 14.01 -11.09
N LEU A 193 -15.56 13.88 -12.41
CA LEU A 193 -14.87 14.87 -13.23
C LEU A 193 -15.73 16.10 -13.58
N GLU A 194 -17.05 16.02 -13.47
CA GLU A 194 -17.91 17.20 -13.47
C GLU A 194 -17.66 18.04 -12.20
N LYS A 195 -17.52 17.38 -11.05
CA LYS A 195 -17.37 18.01 -9.74
C LYS A 195 -15.92 18.31 -9.32
N ALA A 196 -14.91 17.76 -10.02
CA ALA A 196 -13.51 18.07 -9.71
C ALA A 196 -12.66 18.23 -10.96
N SER A 197 -11.62 19.07 -10.87
CA SER A 197 -10.60 19.16 -11.93
C SER A 197 -9.72 17.91 -11.94
N HIS A 198 -9.44 17.36 -10.77
CA HIS A 198 -8.63 16.15 -10.57
C HIS A 198 -9.27 15.21 -9.59
N VAL A 199 -9.11 13.91 -9.80
CA VAL A 199 -9.55 12.87 -8.88
C VAL A 199 -8.38 11.94 -8.57
N LEU A 200 -8.09 11.75 -7.30
CA LEU A 200 -7.15 10.73 -6.83
C LEU A 200 -7.96 9.52 -6.36
N VAL A 201 -7.90 8.44 -7.10
CA VAL A 201 -8.56 7.17 -6.77
C VAL A 201 -7.55 6.25 -6.11
N LYS A 202 -7.84 5.78 -4.90
CA LYS A 202 -7.06 4.74 -4.21
C LYS A 202 -7.77 3.40 -4.37
N LEU A 203 -7.03 2.40 -4.79
CA LEU A 203 -7.53 1.04 -4.99
C LEU A 203 -6.71 0.03 -4.21
N SER A 204 -7.37 -1.06 -3.81
CA SER A 204 -6.70 -2.20 -3.21
C SER A 204 -5.63 -2.78 -4.15
N PRO A 205 -4.46 -3.22 -3.65
CA PRO A 205 -3.45 -3.88 -4.46
C PRO A 205 -3.91 -5.23 -5.04
N MET A 206 -5.07 -5.73 -4.65
CA MET A 206 -5.66 -6.95 -5.22
C MET A 206 -6.30 -6.72 -6.60
N LEU A 207 -6.72 -5.48 -6.92
CA LEU A 207 -7.32 -5.18 -8.23
C LEU A 207 -6.30 -5.32 -9.36
N ASP A 208 -6.80 -5.64 -10.56
CA ASP A 208 -5.97 -5.69 -11.77
C ASP A 208 -5.75 -4.27 -12.31
N LEU A 209 -4.48 -3.85 -12.35
CA LEU A 209 -4.12 -2.51 -12.84
C LEU A 209 -4.47 -2.34 -14.32
N THR A 210 -4.28 -3.39 -15.14
CA THR A 210 -4.54 -3.29 -16.58
C THR A 210 -6.03 -3.09 -16.82
N LEU A 211 -6.86 -3.87 -16.12
CA LEU A 211 -8.32 -3.72 -16.21
C LEU A 211 -8.75 -2.32 -15.73
N ALA A 212 -8.20 -1.85 -14.60
CA ALA A 212 -8.50 -0.52 -14.07
C ALA A 212 -8.19 0.61 -15.06
N LEU A 213 -7.07 0.51 -15.80
CA LEU A 213 -6.69 1.49 -16.82
C LEU A 213 -7.55 1.43 -18.08
N HIS A 214 -8.21 0.30 -18.35
CA HIS A 214 -9.17 0.18 -19.44
C HIS A 214 -10.59 0.64 -19.06
N ASP A 215 -10.96 0.48 -17.78
CA ASP A 215 -12.29 0.81 -17.27
C ASP A 215 -12.48 2.35 -17.09
N LEU A 216 -11.38 3.09 -16.89
CA LEU A 216 -11.38 4.54 -16.68
C LEU A 216 -10.70 5.27 -17.86
N LYS A 217 -11.35 6.31 -18.38
CA LYS A 217 -10.92 7.01 -19.61
C LYS A 217 -9.97 8.19 -19.36
N HIS A 218 -10.07 8.83 -18.19
CA HIS A 218 -9.39 10.09 -17.91
C HIS A 218 -8.14 9.92 -17.04
N VAL A 219 -7.60 8.71 -16.95
CA VAL A 219 -6.39 8.43 -16.16
C VAL A 219 -5.18 9.06 -16.79
N GLN A 220 -4.47 9.93 -16.06
CA GLN A 220 -3.26 10.61 -16.48
C GLN A 220 -1.98 9.98 -15.91
N ALA A 221 -2.08 9.32 -14.78
CA ALA A 221 -0.98 8.59 -14.16
C ALA A 221 -1.49 7.46 -13.25
N ALA A 222 -0.73 6.40 -13.17
CA ALA A 222 -0.95 5.31 -12.23
C ALA A 222 0.28 5.14 -11.33
N HIS A 223 0.05 4.92 -10.02
CA HIS A 223 1.11 4.66 -9.07
C HIS A 223 0.86 3.31 -8.39
N VAL A 224 1.82 2.41 -8.47
CA VAL A 224 1.83 1.14 -7.74
C VAL A 224 2.74 1.33 -6.54
N VAL A 225 2.16 1.41 -5.34
CA VAL A 225 2.87 1.79 -4.13
C VAL A 225 3.12 0.58 -3.24
N SER A 226 4.38 0.35 -2.93
CA SER A 226 4.83 -0.65 -1.97
C SER A 226 5.51 0.03 -0.78
N VAL A 227 5.40 -0.58 0.38
CA VAL A 227 6.13 -0.20 1.59
C VAL A 227 6.91 -1.43 2.05
N ASN A 228 8.22 -1.27 2.23
CA ASN A 228 9.11 -2.37 2.62
C ASN A 228 8.93 -3.63 1.77
N ASN A 229 8.81 -3.45 0.45
CA ASN A 229 8.63 -4.53 -0.53
C ASN A 229 7.30 -5.29 -0.42
N GLU A 230 6.27 -4.69 0.14
CA GLU A 230 4.89 -5.19 0.14
C GLU A 230 3.98 -4.19 -0.57
N CYS A 231 3.26 -4.63 -1.61
CA CYS A 231 2.36 -3.76 -2.36
C CYS A 231 1.15 -3.39 -1.48
N LYS A 232 0.95 -2.09 -1.24
CA LYS A 232 -0.07 -1.58 -0.32
C LYS A 232 -1.28 -0.97 -1.02
N GLU A 233 -1.07 -0.26 -2.11
CA GLU A 233 -2.15 0.44 -2.80
C GLU A 233 -1.81 0.70 -4.27
N LEU A 234 -2.86 0.86 -5.09
CA LEU A 234 -2.80 1.42 -6.43
C LEU A 234 -3.46 2.80 -6.36
N LEU A 235 -2.80 3.81 -6.95
CA LEU A 235 -3.35 5.17 -7.02
C LEU A 235 -3.49 5.56 -8.48
N LEU A 236 -4.65 6.06 -8.87
CA LEU A 236 -4.91 6.58 -10.21
C LEU A 236 -5.22 8.06 -10.12
N VAL A 237 -4.57 8.86 -10.93
CA VAL A 237 -4.83 10.30 -11.06
C VAL A 237 -5.65 10.52 -12.31
N LEU A 238 -6.87 11.01 -12.16
CA LEU A 238 -7.75 11.38 -13.26
C LEU A 238 -7.75 12.91 -13.40
N GLU A 239 -7.87 13.39 -14.64
CA GLU A 239 -7.93 14.83 -14.94
C GLU A 239 -9.05 15.12 -15.93
N ARG A 240 -9.87 16.12 -15.63
CA ARG A 240 -10.98 16.57 -16.46
C ARG A 240 -10.53 16.98 -17.85
N GLY A 241 -11.20 16.43 -18.87
CA GLY A 241 -10.98 16.82 -20.27
C GLY A 241 -9.68 16.34 -20.89
N LYS A 242 -8.96 15.43 -20.22
CA LYS A 242 -7.79 14.76 -20.77
C LYS A 242 -8.04 13.26 -20.85
N GLU A 243 -7.75 12.69 -22.00
CA GLU A 243 -7.81 11.25 -22.23
C GLU A 243 -6.46 10.79 -22.78
N LEU A 244 -5.93 9.73 -22.23
CA LEU A 244 -4.77 9.00 -22.74
C LEU A 244 -5.22 7.59 -23.11
N VAL A 245 -4.61 7.02 -24.14
CA VAL A 245 -4.80 5.60 -24.39
C VAL A 245 -4.12 4.78 -23.29
N PRO A 246 -4.72 3.67 -22.84
CA PRO A 246 -4.22 2.91 -21.70
C PRO A 246 -2.74 2.50 -21.81
N GLU A 247 -2.24 2.28 -23.02
CA GLU A 247 -0.84 1.93 -23.29
C GLU A 247 0.16 3.06 -23.02
N GLU A 248 -0.25 4.32 -23.12
CA GLU A 248 0.59 5.50 -22.96
C GLU A 248 0.56 6.08 -21.55
N ILE A 249 -0.36 5.61 -20.69
CA ILE A 249 -0.47 6.07 -19.31
C ILE A 249 0.84 5.78 -18.56
N PRO A 250 1.50 6.80 -17.97
CA PRO A 250 2.70 6.60 -17.15
C PRO A 250 2.38 5.81 -15.87
N ILE A 251 3.12 4.73 -15.66
CA ILE A 251 2.99 3.86 -14.50
C ILE A 251 4.23 4.03 -13.62
N HIS A 252 4.03 4.61 -12.44
CA HIS A 252 5.04 4.81 -11.41
C HIS A 252 5.07 3.63 -10.45
N CYS A 253 6.12 2.79 -10.50
CA CYS A 253 6.37 1.76 -9.52
C CYS A 253 7.19 2.36 -8.38
N ILE A 254 6.65 2.39 -7.19
CA ILE A 254 7.25 3.05 -6.02
C ILE A 254 7.37 2.05 -4.88
N ASN A 255 8.56 1.93 -4.31
CA ASN A 255 8.75 1.20 -3.06
C ASN A 255 9.39 2.12 -2.01
N LEU A 256 8.63 2.42 -0.97
CA LEU A 256 9.01 3.25 0.17
C LEU A 256 9.66 2.35 1.23
N THR A 257 10.95 2.52 1.47
CA THR A 257 11.72 1.66 2.38
C THR A 257 11.84 2.26 3.78
N ALA A 258 12.02 1.43 4.79
CA ALA A 258 12.25 1.85 6.18
C ALA A 258 13.47 2.79 6.33
N SER A 259 14.46 2.70 5.44
CA SER A 259 15.62 3.61 5.39
C SER A 259 15.30 4.96 4.73
N GLN A 260 14.03 5.29 4.51
CA GLN A 260 13.54 6.50 3.82
C GLN A 260 14.02 6.63 2.36
N LYS A 261 14.67 5.61 1.81
CA LYS A 261 15.00 5.57 0.39
C LYS A 261 13.77 5.20 -0.43
N VAL A 262 13.58 5.89 -1.55
CA VAL A 262 12.52 5.59 -2.51
C VAL A 262 13.14 4.86 -3.69
N GLN A 263 12.76 3.62 -3.89
CA GLN A 263 13.05 2.89 -5.13
C GLN A 263 11.93 3.18 -6.11
N LYS A 264 12.27 3.57 -7.34
CA LYS A 264 11.30 3.97 -8.36
C LYS A 264 11.65 3.41 -9.73
N LEU A 265 10.62 3.09 -10.50
CA LEU A 265 10.66 2.82 -11.92
C LEU A 265 9.47 3.52 -12.57
N LEU A 266 9.68 4.15 -13.71
CA LEU A 266 8.62 4.73 -14.53
C LEU A 266 8.64 4.04 -15.89
N PHE A 267 7.47 3.64 -16.36
CA PHE A 267 7.30 3.03 -17.68
C PHE A 267 5.85 3.21 -18.16
N THR A 268 5.60 2.89 -19.43
CA THR A 268 4.26 2.75 -20.00
C THR A 268 4.05 1.31 -20.50
N ARG A 269 2.80 0.91 -20.71
CA ARG A 269 2.50 -0.41 -21.31
C ARG A 269 3.05 -0.54 -22.73
N GLN A 270 3.09 0.55 -23.49
CA GLN A 270 3.72 0.58 -24.79
C GLN A 270 5.22 0.30 -24.69
N GLN A 271 5.94 1.00 -23.81
CA GLN A 271 7.37 0.75 -23.55
C GLN A 271 7.64 -0.70 -23.11
N GLU A 272 6.80 -1.26 -22.24
CA GLU A 272 6.94 -2.66 -21.81
C GLU A 272 6.83 -3.63 -22.99
N LYS A 273 5.97 -3.36 -23.98
CA LYS A 273 5.85 -4.18 -25.21
C LYS A 273 7.07 -4.03 -26.13
N GLU A 274 7.61 -2.83 -26.25
CA GLU A 274 8.71 -2.47 -27.15
C GLU A 274 10.09 -2.84 -26.58
N HIS A 275 10.28 -2.82 -25.26
CA HIS A 275 11.53 -3.11 -24.61
C HIS A 275 12.00 -4.56 -24.86
N THR A 276 13.27 -4.71 -25.09
CA THR A 276 13.92 -6.02 -25.22
C THR A 276 14.19 -6.58 -23.81
N CYS A 277 14.10 -7.91 -23.72
CA CYS A 277 14.42 -8.62 -22.47
C CYS A 277 15.25 -9.85 -22.83
N PRO A 278 16.58 -9.75 -22.87
CA PRO A 278 17.42 -10.90 -23.15
C PRO A 278 17.32 -11.92 -22.02
N TYR A 279 17.26 -13.20 -22.42
CA TYR A 279 17.28 -14.33 -21.50
C TYR A 279 18.64 -14.99 -21.50
N THR A 280 19.03 -15.55 -20.36
CA THR A 280 20.27 -16.29 -20.23
C THR A 280 20.10 -17.54 -19.36
N PRO A 281 20.64 -18.70 -19.80
CA PRO A 281 20.74 -19.89 -18.97
C PRO A 281 21.90 -19.80 -17.97
N THR A 282 22.77 -18.77 -18.11
CA THR A 282 24.00 -18.64 -17.33
C THR A 282 23.78 -17.70 -16.17
N LEU A 283 24.00 -18.18 -14.95
CA LEU A 283 24.02 -17.37 -13.76
C LEU A 283 25.35 -16.58 -13.70
N LYS A 284 25.24 -15.25 -13.59
CA LYS A 284 26.38 -14.34 -13.51
C LYS A 284 26.71 -14.02 -12.05
N THR A 285 27.53 -13.02 -11.80
CA THR A 285 28.03 -12.68 -10.47
C THR A 285 26.95 -12.14 -9.52
N TYR A 286 25.95 -11.39 -10.05
CA TYR A 286 24.89 -10.78 -9.27
C TYR A 286 23.51 -11.27 -9.68
N LEU A 287 22.64 -11.41 -8.67
CA LEU A 287 21.22 -11.73 -8.82
C LEU A 287 20.38 -10.53 -8.37
N TYR A 288 19.34 -10.23 -9.15
CA TYR A 288 18.41 -9.14 -8.86
C TYR A 288 16.99 -9.66 -8.79
N GLU A 289 16.26 -9.17 -7.79
CA GLU A 289 14.83 -9.38 -7.67
C GLU A 289 14.15 -8.02 -7.58
N PRO A 290 13.31 -7.65 -8.56
CA PRO A 290 12.55 -6.39 -8.54
C PRO A 290 11.66 -6.29 -7.31
N ASN A 291 11.39 -5.07 -6.85
CA ASN A 291 10.50 -4.86 -5.72
C ASN A 291 9.04 -5.16 -6.08
N ALA A 292 8.19 -5.25 -5.05
CA ALA A 292 6.80 -5.68 -5.20
C ALA A 292 5.95 -4.76 -6.09
N SER A 293 6.25 -3.46 -6.17
CA SER A 293 5.53 -2.53 -7.05
C SER A 293 5.78 -2.84 -8.53
N ILE A 294 7.01 -3.17 -8.88
CA ILE A 294 7.41 -3.56 -10.24
C ILE A 294 6.77 -4.89 -10.64
N LEU A 295 6.81 -5.87 -9.72
CA LEU A 295 6.20 -7.18 -9.94
C LEU A 295 4.68 -7.05 -10.13
N LYS A 296 4.01 -6.22 -9.32
CA LYS A 296 2.59 -5.94 -9.44
C LYS A 296 2.24 -5.21 -10.73
N ALA A 297 3.07 -4.24 -11.13
CA ALA A 297 2.87 -3.48 -12.37
C ALA A 297 3.19 -4.31 -13.64
N GLY A 298 3.97 -5.39 -13.53
CA GLY A 298 4.35 -6.21 -14.67
C GLY A 298 5.42 -5.60 -15.56
N ALA A 299 6.31 -4.75 -15.02
CA ALA A 299 7.37 -4.06 -15.76
C ALA A 299 8.62 -4.94 -15.97
N PHE A 300 8.45 -6.12 -16.55
CA PHE A 300 9.50 -7.14 -16.59
C PHE A 300 10.55 -6.89 -17.67
N ARG A 301 10.12 -6.45 -18.86
CA ARG A 301 11.02 -6.09 -19.96
C ARG A 301 11.64 -4.72 -19.71
N SER A 302 10.87 -3.79 -19.16
CA SER A 302 11.35 -2.45 -18.81
C SER A 302 12.49 -2.51 -17.80
N VAL A 303 12.40 -3.35 -16.77
CA VAL A 303 13.51 -3.59 -15.83
C VAL A 303 14.76 -4.08 -16.56
N SER A 304 14.60 -5.10 -17.42
CA SER A 304 15.73 -5.68 -18.17
C SER A 304 16.40 -4.61 -19.05
N SER A 305 15.62 -3.88 -19.82
CA SER A 305 16.11 -2.86 -20.75
C SER A 305 16.76 -1.67 -20.05
N ILE A 306 16.08 -1.09 -19.03
CA ILE A 306 16.55 0.12 -18.33
C ILE A 306 17.83 -0.16 -17.54
N TYR A 307 17.92 -1.30 -16.88
CA TYR A 307 19.07 -1.65 -16.02
C TYR A 307 20.10 -2.54 -16.71
N ASN A 308 19.89 -2.87 -17.99
CA ASN A 308 20.77 -3.72 -18.78
C ASN A 308 21.12 -5.05 -18.07
N VAL A 309 20.09 -5.73 -17.59
CA VAL A 309 20.19 -7.03 -16.90
C VAL A 309 19.49 -8.11 -17.71
N GLU A 310 20.04 -9.32 -17.69
CA GLU A 310 19.46 -10.47 -18.38
C GLU A 310 18.54 -11.25 -17.46
N LYS A 311 17.43 -11.73 -18.00
CA LYS A 311 16.42 -12.49 -17.25
C LYS A 311 16.72 -13.97 -17.29
N LEU A 312 16.60 -14.67 -16.16
CA LEU A 312 16.93 -16.09 -16.05
C LEU A 312 15.87 -17.02 -16.68
N HIS A 313 14.61 -16.62 -16.63
CA HIS A 313 13.48 -17.38 -17.19
C HIS A 313 12.27 -16.48 -17.37
N PRO A 314 11.40 -16.66 -18.38
CA PRO A 314 10.20 -15.85 -18.59
C PRO A 314 9.34 -15.65 -17.34
N ASN A 315 9.19 -16.69 -16.52
CA ASN A 315 8.28 -16.72 -15.36
C ASN A 315 8.97 -16.55 -14.00
N SER A 316 10.32 -16.46 -13.92
CA SER A 316 11.01 -16.34 -12.63
C SER A 316 11.06 -14.91 -12.10
N HIS A 317 11.07 -13.91 -13.00
CA HIS A 317 11.28 -12.50 -12.69
C HIS A 317 12.54 -12.24 -11.85
N LEU A 318 13.56 -13.07 -12.07
CA LEU A 318 14.92 -12.91 -11.55
C LEU A 318 15.85 -12.53 -12.69
N TYR A 319 16.79 -11.64 -12.38
CA TYR A 319 17.72 -11.09 -13.35
C TYR A 319 19.17 -11.24 -12.88
N THR A 320 20.12 -11.18 -13.81
CA THR A 320 21.53 -11.37 -13.50
C THR A 320 22.42 -10.42 -14.31
N SER A 321 23.58 -10.05 -13.76
CA SER A 321 24.64 -9.30 -14.43
C SER A 321 26.02 -9.66 -13.89
N GLU A 322 27.08 -9.37 -14.67
CA GLU A 322 28.46 -9.55 -14.22
C GLU A 322 28.87 -8.46 -13.22
N THR A 323 28.41 -7.25 -13.40
CA THR A 323 28.73 -6.10 -12.56
C THR A 323 27.54 -5.73 -11.69
N GLN A 324 27.82 -5.16 -10.51
CA GLN A 324 26.77 -4.66 -9.64
C GLN A 324 26.11 -3.43 -10.26
N ILE A 325 24.79 -3.46 -10.38
CA ILE A 325 24.00 -2.33 -10.85
C ILE A 325 23.58 -1.47 -9.67
N GLU A 326 24.06 -0.24 -9.66
CA GLU A 326 23.67 0.75 -8.64
C GLU A 326 22.24 1.24 -8.87
N GLY A 327 21.53 1.47 -7.79
CA GLY A 327 20.15 2.00 -7.84
C GLY A 327 19.10 1.04 -8.41
N PHE A 328 19.40 -0.26 -8.54
CA PHE A 328 18.39 -1.23 -8.96
C PHE A 328 17.17 -1.19 -8.03
N PRO A 329 15.93 -1.07 -8.56
CA PRO A 329 14.73 -0.91 -7.75
C PRO A 329 14.22 -2.25 -7.23
N GLY A 330 14.94 -2.82 -6.29
CA GLY A 330 14.67 -4.13 -5.72
C GLY A 330 15.75 -4.58 -4.76
N ARG A 331 15.95 -5.89 -4.69
CA ARG A 331 17.01 -6.53 -3.90
C ARG A 331 18.14 -6.99 -4.83
N THR A 332 19.37 -6.74 -4.40
CA THR A 332 20.59 -7.17 -5.12
C THR A 332 21.34 -8.13 -4.23
N PHE A 333 21.78 -9.24 -4.81
CA PHE A 333 22.54 -10.30 -4.13
C PHE A 333 23.79 -10.61 -4.92
N ARG A 334 24.89 -10.81 -4.22
CA ARG A 334 26.08 -11.44 -4.78
C ARG A 334 25.89 -12.96 -4.71
N ILE A 335 26.03 -13.65 -5.83
CA ILE A 335 25.91 -15.09 -5.88
C ILE A 335 27.19 -15.73 -5.33
N ILE A 336 27.04 -16.56 -4.33
CA ILE A 336 28.14 -17.29 -3.70
C ILE A 336 28.26 -18.68 -4.32
N ASN A 337 27.12 -19.35 -4.53
CA ASN A 337 27.11 -20.74 -5.00
C ASN A 337 25.79 -21.09 -5.72
N ARG A 338 25.84 -22.19 -6.47
CA ARG A 338 24.69 -22.79 -7.15
C ARG A 338 24.73 -24.30 -6.92
N CYS A 339 23.60 -24.89 -6.58
CA CYS A 339 23.47 -26.34 -6.47
C CYS A 339 22.08 -26.81 -6.91
N SER A 340 21.96 -28.08 -7.24
CA SER A 340 20.67 -28.74 -7.43
C SER A 340 20.12 -29.23 -6.08
N LEU A 341 18.88 -29.73 -6.08
CA LEU A 341 18.26 -30.28 -4.86
C LEU A 341 18.65 -31.74 -4.57
N ASN A 342 19.73 -32.28 -5.19
CA ASN A 342 20.19 -33.61 -4.81
C ASN A 342 20.92 -33.58 -3.44
N LYS A 343 20.85 -34.67 -2.70
CA LYS A 343 21.39 -34.73 -1.33
C LYS A 343 22.89 -34.46 -1.24
N LYS A 344 23.65 -34.85 -2.24
CA LYS A 344 25.10 -34.67 -2.28
C LYS A 344 25.46 -33.22 -2.43
N GLU A 345 24.91 -32.54 -3.41
CA GLU A 345 25.17 -31.12 -3.64
C GLU A 345 24.63 -30.21 -2.49
N ILE A 346 23.47 -30.54 -1.91
CA ILE A 346 22.98 -29.86 -0.70
C ILE A 346 24.00 -29.96 0.42
N LYS A 347 24.54 -31.16 0.67
CA LYS A 347 25.54 -31.36 1.73
C LYS A 347 26.83 -30.61 1.43
N GLU A 348 27.33 -30.66 0.19
CA GLU A 348 28.58 -30.00 -0.21
C GLU A 348 28.48 -28.46 -0.15
N ASN A 349 27.32 -27.90 -0.52
CA ASN A 349 27.18 -26.45 -0.70
C ASN A 349 26.50 -25.72 0.47
N LEU A 350 25.76 -26.43 1.33
CA LEU A 350 24.96 -25.83 2.41
C LEU A 350 25.28 -26.36 3.78
N SER A 351 26.27 -27.26 3.96
CA SER A 351 26.63 -27.86 5.27
C SER A 351 27.01 -26.83 6.34
N ASP A 352 27.65 -25.73 5.94
CA ASP A 352 28.14 -24.72 6.84
C ASP A 352 27.08 -23.71 7.25
N LEU A 353 25.91 -23.74 6.57
CA LEU A 353 24.79 -22.86 6.86
C LEU A 353 23.90 -23.43 7.95
N LYS A 354 23.62 -22.64 8.99
CA LYS A 354 22.65 -22.99 10.06
C LYS A 354 21.26 -22.40 9.79
N LYS A 355 21.19 -21.26 9.13
CA LYS A 355 19.97 -20.54 8.80
C LYS A 355 20.06 -19.82 7.48
N ALA A 356 18.92 -19.68 6.78
CA ALA A 356 18.82 -18.90 5.55
C ALA A 356 17.37 -18.47 5.30
N ASN A 357 17.23 -17.37 4.53
CA ASN A 357 15.97 -16.89 4.00
C ASN A 357 15.70 -17.60 2.67
N ILE A 358 14.62 -18.37 2.57
CA ILE A 358 14.27 -19.12 1.35
C ILE A 358 13.24 -18.35 0.55
N THR A 359 13.53 -18.12 -0.73
CA THR A 359 12.63 -17.50 -1.71
C THR A 359 12.40 -18.47 -2.87
N VAL A 360 11.15 -18.64 -3.28
CA VAL A 360 10.75 -19.49 -4.40
C VAL A 360 10.26 -18.60 -5.55
N ARG A 361 10.82 -18.82 -6.76
CA ARG A 361 10.41 -18.13 -7.98
C ARG A 361 10.35 -19.12 -9.15
N ASN A 362 9.16 -19.40 -9.64
CA ASN A 362 8.95 -20.36 -10.73
C ASN A 362 9.63 -21.72 -10.46
N PHE A 363 9.30 -22.34 -9.33
CA PHE A 363 9.87 -23.60 -8.90
C PHE A 363 8.79 -24.52 -8.31
N PRO A 364 8.82 -25.86 -8.59
CA PRO A 364 7.73 -26.78 -8.24
C PRO A 364 7.76 -27.27 -6.78
N ALA A 365 8.22 -26.42 -5.85
CA ALA A 365 8.19 -26.72 -4.41
C ALA A 365 7.91 -25.44 -3.60
N THR A 366 7.24 -25.61 -2.49
CA THR A 366 6.97 -24.52 -1.53
C THR A 366 8.19 -24.23 -0.64
N VAL A 367 8.21 -23.03 -0.02
CA VAL A 367 9.25 -22.68 0.97
C VAL A 367 9.28 -23.69 2.12
N ALA A 368 8.12 -24.16 2.59
CA ALA A 368 8.01 -25.11 3.70
C ALA A 368 8.62 -26.48 3.33
N GLU A 369 8.34 -26.99 2.14
CA GLU A 369 8.93 -28.25 1.64
C GLU A 369 10.43 -28.14 1.47
N LEU A 370 10.93 -27.03 0.91
CA LEU A 370 12.37 -26.80 0.76
C LEU A 370 13.05 -26.71 2.11
N ARG A 371 12.48 -25.97 3.07
CA ARG A 371 13.01 -25.82 4.43
C ARG A 371 13.13 -27.18 5.14
N LYS A 372 12.10 -28.03 5.03
CA LYS A 372 12.10 -29.39 5.57
C LYS A 372 13.18 -30.25 4.92
N ARG A 373 13.37 -30.13 3.60
CA ARG A 373 14.36 -30.91 2.86
C ARG A 373 15.81 -30.50 3.14
N ILE A 374 16.05 -29.17 3.22
CA ILE A 374 17.38 -28.59 3.41
C ILE A 374 17.77 -28.56 4.89
N LYS A 375 16.78 -28.55 5.80
CA LYS A 375 16.96 -28.53 7.27
C LYS A 375 17.66 -27.27 7.82
N LEU A 376 17.40 -26.11 7.22
CA LEU A 376 17.90 -24.82 7.68
C LEU A 376 16.84 -24.08 8.49
N ALA A 377 17.27 -23.41 9.56
CA ALA A 377 16.43 -22.47 10.28
C ALA A 377 16.16 -21.20 9.46
N GLU A 378 15.15 -20.42 9.82
CA GLU A 378 14.83 -19.15 9.18
C GLU A 378 15.76 -18.03 9.66
N GLY A 379 16.06 -17.06 8.76
CA GLY A 379 16.81 -15.86 9.05
C GLY A 379 18.27 -15.90 8.62
N GLY A 380 19.05 -14.93 9.13
CA GLY A 380 20.45 -14.71 8.74
C GLY A 380 20.58 -13.86 7.47
N ASP A 381 21.83 -13.68 7.04
CA ASP A 381 22.17 -12.80 5.91
C ASP A 381 22.25 -13.53 4.57
N THR A 382 22.08 -14.86 4.59
CA THR A 382 22.11 -15.70 3.39
C THR A 382 20.69 -15.91 2.86
N TYR A 383 20.55 -15.75 1.53
CA TYR A 383 19.31 -16.01 0.80
C TYR A 383 19.49 -17.21 -0.14
N LEU A 384 18.51 -18.10 -0.12
CA LEU A 384 18.43 -19.24 -1.06
C LEU A 384 17.26 -19.00 -2.03
N PHE A 385 17.57 -18.82 -3.29
CA PHE A 385 16.59 -18.72 -4.36
C PHE A 385 16.39 -20.06 -5.03
N ALA A 386 15.22 -20.66 -4.89
CA ALA A 386 14.81 -21.81 -5.66
C ALA A 386 14.09 -21.31 -6.92
N SER A 387 14.70 -21.56 -8.08
CA SER A 387 14.17 -21.10 -9.37
C SER A 387 14.51 -22.08 -10.49
N THR A 388 13.71 -22.04 -11.56
CA THR A 388 13.99 -22.73 -12.83
C THR A 388 14.72 -21.78 -13.76
N PHE A 389 15.74 -22.27 -14.43
CA PHE A 389 16.48 -21.61 -15.49
C PHE A 389 15.98 -22.07 -16.85
N LEU A 390 16.35 -21.34 -17.92
CA LEU A 390 16.18 -21.82 -19.32
C LEU A 390 16.97 -23.07 -19.60
#